data_804b16a4d9f13f5c39a9bdf5064f4aba
#
_entry.id   804b16a4d9f13f5c39a9bdf5064f4aba
#
_cell.length_a   1.000
_cell.length_b   1.000
_cell.length_c   1.000
_cell.angle_alpha   90.00
_cell.angle_beta   90.00
_cell.angle_gamma   90.00
#
_symmetry.space_group_name_H-M   'P 1'
#
loop_
_entity.id
_entity.type
_entity.pdbx_description
1 polymer ?
#
loop_
_entity_poly.entity_id
_entity_poly.type
_entity_poly.pdbx_seq_one_letter_code
_entity_poly.pdbx_strand_id
1 'polypeptide(L)'
;DAYEEIFQEIDTSGLVEKKGIIYVWTNKNLKSRKLEIKVRNDLGIEQKLLTQKEVLELEPNLNPVFNAGVIYESAMHARDPHGILKQIFKLFLKKGGKFIQTNITNIEQPKFDETVIRSVNEVYKFEKLVIASGAFSKKFTDQLGENIPLDTERGYHVHFKGQDNLISRPVIFLDRGFGMTPMNQGLRAVGTVEL
;
A
#
# COMPACT_ATOMS: atom_id res chain seq x y z
N ASP A 1 9.29 -6.59 -10.60
CA ASP A 1 8.53 -5.73 -9.68
C ASP A 1 9.52 -4.87 -8.87
N ALA A 2 9.31 -3.53 -8.86
CA ALA A 2 10.23 -2.57 -8.21
C ALA A 2 10.45 -2.89 -6.70
N TYR A 3 9.46 -3.43 -6.01
CA TYR A 3 9.63 -3.86 -4.62
C TYR A 3 10.51 -5.10 -4.49
N GLU A 4 10.45 -6.03 -5.43
CA GLU A 4 11.29 -7.24 -5.38
C GLU A 4 12.78 -6.89 -5.53
N GLU A 5 13.12 -5.93 -6.40
CA GLU A 5 14.47 -5.43 -6.55
C GLU A 5 14.99 -4.80 -5.24
N ILE A 6 14.19 -3.94 -4.62
CA ILE A 6 14.54 -3.31 -3.34
C ILE A 6 14.65 -4.35 -2.22
N PHE A 7 13.74 -5.32 -2.18
CA PHE A 7 13.71 -6.35 -1.14
C PHE A 7 14.90 -7.33 -1.22
N GLN A 8 15.58 -7.43 -2.36
CA GLN A 8 16.85 -8.17 -2.47
C GLN A 8 18.02 -7.46 -1.78
N GLU A 9 17.93 -6.12 -1.60
CA GLU A 9 19.00 -5.32 -1.00
C GLU A 9 18.79 -5.02 0.49
N ILE A 10 17.64 -5.35 1.07
CA ILE A 10 17.29 -5.08 2.48
C ILE A 10 16.86 -6.35 3.21
N ASP A 11 16.96 -6.34 4.53
CA ASP A 11 16.38 -7.39 5.37
C ASP A 11 14.88 -7.19 5.51
N THR A 12 14.10 -8.11 4.95
CA THR A 12 12.63 -8.12 5.00
C THR A 12 12.08 -9.13 6.00
N SER A 13 12.93 -9.78 6.80
CA SER A 13 12.54 -10.79 7.79
C SER A 13 11.53 -10.23 8.78
N GLY A 14 10.37 -10.86 8.88
CA GLY A 14 9.27 -10.42 9.73
C GLY A 14 8.57 -9.12 9.30
N LEU A 15 8.96 -8.52 8.18
CA LEU A 15 8.37 -7.29 7.66
C LEU A 15 7.35 -7.52 6.56
N VAL A 16 7.54 -8.59 5.77
CA VAL A 16 6.71 -8.95 4.62
C VAL A 16 6.39 -10.44 4.67
N GLU A 17 5.18 -10.81 4.28
CA GLU A 17 4.78 -12.21 4.07
C GLU A 17 4.21 -12.43 2.67
N LYS A 18 4.62 -13.54 2.02
CA LYS A 18 4.11 -14.02 0.74
C LYS A 18 3.15 -15.20 0.97
N LYS A 19 1.94 -14.90 1.42
CA LYS A 19 0.88 -15.92 1.67
C LYS A 19 -0.36 -15.70 0.81
N GLY A 20 -0.28 -14.78 -0.15
CA GLY A 20 -1.42 -14.39 -0.95
C GLY A 20 -2.40 -13.47 -0.23
N ILE A 21 -3.44 -13.05 -0.94
CA ILE A 21 -4.56 -12.25 -0.43
C ILE A 21 -5.85 -12.92 -0.85
N ILE A 22 -6.83 -13.02 0.05
CA ILE A 22 -8.15 -13.59 -0.24
C ILE A 22 -9.19 -12.47 -0.29
N TYR A 23 -9.97 -12.44 -1.36
CA TYR A 23 -11.17 -11.63 -1.46
C TYR A 23 -12.40 -12.55 -1.32
N VAL A 24 -13.33 -12.19 -0.46
CA VAL A 24 -14.56 -12.94 -0.21
C VAL A 24 -15.79 -12.09 -0.48
N TRP A 25 -16.92 -12.75 -0.82
CA TRP A 25 -18.20 -12.08 -1.06
C TRP A 25 -19.39 -12.98 -0.63
N THR A 26 -20.47 -12.32 -0.26
CA THR A 26 -21.71 -12.97 0.21
C THR A 26 -22.74 -13.16 -0.88
N ASN A 27 -22.67 -12.37 -1.95
CA ASN A 27 -23.64 -12.43 -3.03
C ASN A 27 -23.42 -13.67 -3.91
N LYS A 28 -24.47 -14.47 -4.10
CA LYS A 28 -24.45 -15.62 -5.03
C LYS A 28 -24.38 -15.20 -6.50
N ASN A 29 -24.59 -13.93 -6.82
CA ASN A 29 -24.60 -13.45 -8.19
C ASN A 29 -23.18 -13.21 -8.71
N LEU A 30 -22.58 -14.28 -9.26
CA LEU A 30 -21.25 -14.27 -9.87
C LEU A 30 -21.12 -13.41 -11.16
N LYS A 31 -22.24 -12.87 -11.69
CA LYS A 31 -22.20 -12.16 -12.99
C LYS A 31 -21.30 -10.93 -12.97
N SER A 32 -21.35 -10.09 -11.91
CA SER A 32 -20.48 -8.93 -11.77
C SER A 32 -19.01 -9.33 -11.58
N ARG A 33 -18.76 -10.41 -10.84
CA ARG A 33 -17.40 -10.89 -10.57
C ARG A 33 -16.75 -11.58 -11.77
N LYS A 34 -17.57 -12.17 -12.68
CA LYS A 34 -17.05 -12.80 -13.91
C LYS A 34 -16.26 -11.84 -14.78
N LEU A 35 -16.71 -10.59 -14.89
CA LEU A 35 -15.99 -9.57 -15.66
C LEU A 35 -14.64 -9.24 -15.02
N GLU A 36 -14.61 -8.99 -13.72
CA GLU A 36 -13.37 -8.69 -12.99
C GLU A 36 -12.37 -9.84 -13.11
N ILE A 37 -12.85 -11.09 -12.92
CA ILE A 37 -12.02 -12.29 -13.04
C ILE A 37 -11.47 -12.42 -14.47
N LYS A 38 -12.33 -12.20 -15.48
CA LYS A 38 -11.90 -12.24 -16.89
C LYS A 38 -10.83 -11.18 -17.18
N VAL A 39 -11.06 -9.92 -16.81
CA VAL A 39 -10.10 -8.84 -17.05
C VAL A 39 -8.75 -9.16 -16.42
N ARG A 40 -8.73 -9.68 -15.19
CA ARG A 40 -7.47 -10.06 -14.53
C ARG A 40 -6.77 -11.22 -15.23
N ASN A 41 -7.52 -12.23 -15.69
CA ASN A 41 -6.95 -13.33 -16.49
C ASN A 41 -6.37 -12.82 -17.81
N ASP A 42 -7.09 -11.92 -18.50
CA ASP A 42 -6.63 -11.32 -19.77
C ASP A 42 -5.34 -10.49 -19.56
N LEU A 43 -5.13 -9.95 -18.36
CA LEU A 43 -3.91 -9.24 -17.94
C LEU A 43 -2.81 -10.18 -17.40
N GLY A 44 -3.01 -11.50 -17.43
CA GLY A 44 -2.05 -12.47 -16.95
C GLY A 44 -1.90 -12.53 -15.42
N ILE A 45 -2.89 -12.02 -14.67
CA ILE A 45 -2.89 -12.07 -13.21
C ILE A 45 -3.40 -13.45 -12.77
N GLU A 46 -2.52 -14.22 -12.15
CA GLU A 46 -2.86 -15.54 -11.60
C GLU A 46 -3.84 -15.39 -10.43
N GLN A 47 -4.96 -16.10 -10.52
CA GLN A 47 -6.00 -16.12 -9.50
C GLN A 47 -6.69 -17.47 -9.45
N LYS A 48 -7.11 -17.87 -8.25
CA LYS A 48 -7.87 -19.12 -8.04
C LYS A 48 -9.18 -18.82 -7.35
N LEU A 49 -10.29 -19.27 -7.95
CA LEU A 49 -11.59 -19.22 -7.31
C LEU A 49 -11.66 -20.24 -6.20
N LEU A 50 -12.26 -19.85 -5.08
CA LEU A 50 -12.42 -20.66 -3.89
C LEU A 50 -13.90 -20.79 -3.53
N THR A 51 -14.30 -21.99 -3.16
CA THR A 51 -15.55 -22.25 -2.44
C THR A 51 -15.45 -21.75 -1.00
N GLN A 52 -16.58 -21.58 -0.32
CA GLN A 52 -16.59 -21.23 1.11
C GLN A 52 -15.73 -22.22 1.94
N LYS A 53 -15.81 -23.52 1.64
CA LYS A 53 -15.05 -24.56 2.33
C LYS A 53 -13.55 -24.36 2.15
N GLU A 54 -13.07 -24.13 0.93
CA GLU A 54 -11.65 -23.88 0.65
C GLU A 54 -11.13 -22.60 1.33
N VAL A 55 -11.96 -21.54 1.41
CA VAL A 55 -11.59 -20.34 2.17
C VAL A 55 -11.43 -20.66 3.66
N LEU A 56 -12.33 -21.44 4.25
CA LEU A 56 -12.26 -21.84 5.66
C LEU A 56 -11.12 -22.84 5.95
N GLU A 57 -10.72 -23.64 4.97
CA GLU A 57 -9.50 -24.47 5.09
C GLU A 57 -8.23 -23.61 5.15
N LEU A 58 -8.20 -22.49 4.41
CA LEU A 58 -7.08 -21.55 4.43
C LEU A 58 -7.08 -20.63 5.67
N GLU A 59 -8.27 -20.22 6.12
CA GLU A 59 -8.49 -19.29 7.24
C GLU A 59 -9.60 -19.81 8.16
N PRO A 60 -9.30 -20.80 9.03
CA PRO A 60 -10.30 -21.49 9.86
C PRO A 60 -11.04 -20.60 10.85
N ASN A 61 -10.45 -19.47 11.24
CA ASN A 61 -11.04 -18.57 12.22
C ASN A 61 -12.05 -17.57 11.61
N LEU A 62 -12.25 -17.59 10.29
CA LEU A 62 -13.25 -16.74 9.66
C LEU A 62 -14.67 -17.23 9.95
N ASN A 63 -15.55 -16.30 10.29
CA ASN A 63 -16.98 -16.59 10.32
C ASN A 63 -17.48 -16.82 8.87
N PRO A 64 -18.21 -17.93 8.56
CA PRO A 64 -18.66 -18.28 7.22
C PRO A 64 -19.83 -17.41 6.71
N VAL A 65 -19.68 -16.09 6.78
CA VAL A 65 -20.67 -15.10 6.30
C VAL A 65 -20.56 -14.79 4.81
N PHE A 66 -19.72 -15.50 4.08
CA PHE A 66 -19.47 -15.39 2.64
C PHE A 66 -19.80 -16.70 1.93
N ASN A 67 -19.99 -16.67 0.61
CA ASN A 67 -20.33 -17.86 -0.18
C ASN A 67 -19.18 -18.35 -1.06
N ALA A 68 -18.28 -17.48 -1.44
CA ALA A 68 -17.13 -17.78 -2.29
C ALA A 68 -16.01 -16.76 -2.08
N GLY A 69 -14.87 -17.06 -2.64
CA GLY A 69 -13.72 -16.17 -2.65
C GLY A 69 -12.85 -16.31 -3.90
N VAL A 70 -11.84 -15.50 -3.98
CA VAL A 70 -10.72 -15.61 -4.91
C VAL A 70 -9.43 -15.36 -4.15
N ILE A 71 -8.42 -16.17 -4.40
CA ILE A 71 -7.07 -15.95 -3.87
C ILE A 71 -6.11 -15.52 -4.98
N TYR A 72 -5.24 -14.59 -4.65
CA TYR A 72 -4.07 -14.16 -5.41
C TYR A 72 -2.83 -14.68 -4.68
N GLU A 73 -2.38 -15.88 -5.04
CA GLU A 73 -1.31 -16.59 -4.31
C GLU A 73 0.04 -15.86 -4.37
N SER A 74 0.34 -15.19 -5.50
CA SER A 74 1.56 -14.42 -5.69
C SER A 74 1.60 -13.11 -4.89
N ALA A 75 0.48 -12.66 -4.34
CA ALA A 75 0.42 -11.43 -3.58
C ALA A 75 1.17 -11.52 -2.25
N MET A 76 1.78 -10.42 -1.86
CA MET A 76 2.45 -10.26 -0.57
C MET A 76 1.79 -9.14 0.23
N HIS A 77 1.98 -9.16 1.55
CA HIS A 77 1.53 -8.09 2.42
C HIS A 77 2.61 -7.67 3.41
N ALA A 78 2.57 -6.39 3.79
CA ALA A 78 3.45 -5.86 4.82
C ALA A 78 2.91 -6.19 6.21
N ARG A 79 3.73 -6.85 7.02
CA ARG A 79 3.50 -7.06 8.46
C ARG A 79 3.92 -5.83 9.28
N ASP A 80 4.95 -5.12 8.83
CA ASP A 80 5.43 -3.88 9.42
C ASP A 80 5.86 -2.87 8.34
N PRO A 81 4.96 -2.03 7.84
CA PRO A 81 5.28 -1.00 6.85
C PRO A 81 6.34 0.00 7.34
N HIS A 82 6.35 0.33 8.64
CA HIS A 82 7.33 1.23 9.22
C HIS A 82 8.74 0.59 9.25
N GLY A 83 8.80 -0.70 9.57
CA GLY A 83 10.05 -1.47 9.48
C GLY A 83 10.60 -1.50 8.07
N ILE A 84 9.75 -1.73 7.06
CA ILE A 84 10.15 -1.68 5.63
C ILE A 84 10.73 -0.29 5.30
N LEU A 85 10.04 0.79 5.65
CA LEU A 85 10.53 2.16 5.41
C LEU A 85 11.89 2.40 6.06
N LYS A 86 12.09 1.93 7.31
CA LYS A 86 13.38 2.04 8.00
C LYS A 86 14.51 1.30 7.27
N GLN A 87 14.25 0.13 6.73
CA GLN A 87 15.26 -0.62 5.98
C GLN A 87 15.61 0.07 4.65
N ILE A 88 14.61 0.57 3.93
CA ILE A 88 14.81 1.36 2.71
C ILE A 88 15.63 2.63 3.03
N PHE A 89 15.30 3.31 4.11
CA PHE A 89 16.04 4.50 4.53
C PHE A 89 17.51 4.19 4.90
N LYS A 90 17.76 3.08 5.60
CA LYS A 90 19.13 2.62 5.86
C LYS A 90 19.90 2.33 4.57
N LEU A 91 19.26 1.66 3.61
CA LEU A 91 19.85 1.40 2.30
C LEU A 91 20.17 2.71 1.56
N PHE A 92 19.25 3.68 1.56
CA PHE A 92 19.46 5.00 0.98
C PHE A 92 20.72 5.68 1.56
N LEU A 93 20.86 5.71 2.88
CA LEU A 93 22.04 6.29 3.53
C LEU A 93 23.32 5.51 3.20
N LYS A 94 23.26 4.17 3.18
CA LYS A 94 24.39 3.31 2.80
C LYS A 94 24.86 3.56 1.36
N LYS A 95 23.94 3.88 0.46
CA LYS A 95 24.25 4.26 -0.94
C LYS A 95 24.72 5.72 -1.09
N GLY A 96 24.97 6.42 0.00
CA GLY A 96 25.48 7.81 0.00
C GLY A 96 24.42 8.90 -0.06
N GLY A 97 23.13 8.52 0.11
CA GLY A 97 22.03 9.46 0.21
C GLY A 97 22.18 10.38 1.43
N LYS A 98 21.76 11.63 1.30
CA LYS A 98 21.74 12.61 2.40
C LYS A 98 20.32 12.91 2.79
N PHE A 99 20.04 12.92 4.08
CA PHE A 99 18.75 13.29 4.63
C PHE A 99 18.84 14.66 5.31
N ILE A 100 17.94 15.56 4.94
CA ILE A 100 17.84 16.89 5.53
C ILE A 100 16.41 17.03 6.07
N GLN A 101 16.27 17.17 7.38
CA GLN A 101 14.99 17.43 8.01
C GLN A 101 14.75 18.94 8.09
N THR A 102 13.92 19.44 7.19
CA THR A 102 13.58 20.87 7.15
C THR A 102 12.17 21.09 6.60
N ASN A 103 11.62 22.26 6.84
CA ASN A 103 10.33 22.66 6.27
C ASN A 103 10.56 23.41 4.95
N ILE A 104 10.14 22.81 3.85
CA ILE A 104 10.21 23.44 2.53
C ILE A 104 9.06 24.45 2.40
N THR A 105 9.41 25.68 2.06
CA THR A 105 8.46 26.80 1.92
C THR A 105 8.16 27.12 0.46
N ASN A 106 9.16 27.01 -0.43
CA ASN A 106 9.04 27.38 -1.83
C ASN A 106 9.88 26.49 -2.74
N ILE A 107 9.38 26.28 -3.96
CA ILE A 107 10.06 25.58 -5.06
C ILE A 107 9.96 26.46 -6.30
N GLU A 108 11.08 26.65 -6.98
CA GLU A 108 11.20 27.43 -8.19
C GLU A 108 12.01 26.65 -9.23
N GLN A 109 11.66 26.78 -10.50
CA GLN A 109 12.43 26.23 -11.62
C GLN A 109 12.82 27.37 -12.57
N PRO A 110 13.88 28.14 -12.24
CA PRO A 110 14.27 29.29 -13.04
C PRO A 110 14.83 28.92 -14.42
N LYS A 111 15.33 27.65 -14.56
CA LYS A 111 15.84 27.09 -15.82
C LYS A 111 15.46 25.62 -15.91
N PHE A 112 15.54 25.06 -17.11
CA PHE A 112 15.16 23.65 -17.36
C PHE A 112 15.97 22.65 -16.53
N ASP A 113 17.23 22.92 -16.25
CA ASP A 113 18.19 22.06 -15.54
C ASP A 113 18.52 22.55 -14.13
N GLU A 114 17.80 23.53 -13.60
CA GLU A 114 18.03 24.06 -12.26
C GLU A 114 16.70 24.15 -11.49
N THR A 115 16.61 23.42 -10.39
CA THR A 115 15.53 23.56 -9.40
C THR A 115 16.07 24.18 -8.13
N VAL A 116 15.41 25.21 -7.65
CA VAL A 116 15.72 25.92 -6.40
C VAL A 116 14.66 25.58 -5.36
N ILE A 117 15.10 25.07 -4.22
CA ILE A 117 14.23 24.72 -3.09
C ILE A 117 14.60 25.63 -1.93
N ARG A 118 13.62 26.32 -1.36
CA ARG A 118 13.80 27.16 -0.19
C ARG A 118 13.18 26.52 1.05
N SER A 119 13.97 26.46 2.10
CA SER A 119 13.48 26.20 3.46
C SER A 119 13.45 27.52 4.25
N VAL A 120 13.04 27.43 5.52
CA VAL A 120 13.05 28.62 6.41
C VAL A 120 14.44 29.24 6.53
N ASN A 121 15.50 28.42 6.52
CA ASN A 121 16.85 28.85 6.85
C ASN A 121 17.84 28.74 5.68
N GLU A 122 17.54 27.95 4.66
CA GLU A 122 18.52 27.58 3.64
C GLU A 122 17.91 27.52 2.24
N VAL A 123 18.77 27.63 1.24
CA VAL A 123 18.43 27.49 -0.18
C VAL A 123 19.25 26.36 -0.76
N TYR A 124 18.57 25.42 -1.41
CA TYR A 124 19.18 24.27 -2.07
C TYR A 124 18.98 24.37 -3.58
N LYS A 125 19.98 23.92 -4.34
CA LYS A 125 19.92 23.84 -5.80
C LYS A 125 20.16 22.42 -6.27
N PHE A 126 19.34 21.94 -7.19
CA PHE A 126 19.41 20.60 -7.75
C PHE A 126 19.10 20.64 -9.26
N GLU A 127 19.63 19.67 -9.99
CA GLU A 127 19.29 19.47 -11.41
C GLU A 127 17.90 18.85 -11.58
N LYS A 128 17.51 17.97 -10.65
CA LYS A 128 16.24 17.22 -10.71
C LYS A 128 15.57 17.18 -9.35
N LEU A 129 14.26 17.31 -9.37
CA LEU A 129 13.41 17.26 -8.18
C LEU A 129 12.33 16.19 -8.35
N VAL A 130 12.11 15.41 -7.29
CA VAL A 130 10.96 14.54 -7.15
C VAL A 130 10.10 15.06 -5.99
N ILE A 131 8.87 15.49 -6.27
CA ILE A 131 7.90 15.89 -5.26
C ILE A 131 7.15 14.64 -4.80
N ALA A 132 7.44 14.17 -3.60
CA ALA A 132 6.85 12.97 -3.00
C ALA A 132 6.23 13.28 -1.63
N SER A 133 5.54 14.43 -1.52
CA SER A 133 4.98 14.95 -0.26
C SER A 133 3.53 14.50 0.01
N GLY A 134 3.06 13.45 -0.66
CA GLY A 134 1.70 12.92 -0.47
C GLY A 134 0.65 14.01 -0.71
N ALA A 135 -0.29 14.17 0.21
CA ALA A 135 -1.37 15.17 0.14
C ALA A 135 -0.88 16.62 0.01
N PHE A 136 0.35 16.91 0.43
CA PHE A 136 0.93 18.25 0.32
C PHE A 136 1.61 18.53 -1.02
N SER A 137 1.68 17.55 -1.92
CA SER A 137 2.35 17.71 -3.23
C SER A 137 1.71 18.79 -4.07
N LYS A 138 0.38 18.94 -4.04
CA LYS A 138 -0.36 19.97 -4.78
C LYS A 138 0.15 21.38 -4.49
N LYS A 139 0.44 21.70 -3.23
CA LYS A 139 0.99 23.00 -2.84
C LYS A 139 2.27 23.37 -3.59
N PHE A 140 3.10 22.36 -3.88
CA PHE A 140 4.38 22.56 -4.57
C PHE A 140 4.25 22.53 -6.09
N THR A 141 3.37 21.71 -6.62
CA THR A 141 3.13 21.67 -8.07
C THR A 141 2.45 22.96 -8.55
N ASP A 142 1.54 23.53 -7.76
CA ASP A 142 0.93 24.83 -8.06
C ASP A 142 1.98 25.97 -8.17
N GLN A 143 3.06 25.93 -7.36
CA GLN A 143 4.16 26.89 -7.45
C GLN A 143 4.98 26.78 -8.75
N LEU A 144 4.98 25.59 -9.35
CA LEU A 144 5.63 25.30 -10.64
C LEU A 144 4.70 25.54 -11.84
N GLY A 145 3.47 25.97 -11.60
CA GLY A 145 2.46 26.18 -12.64
C GLY A 145 1.75 24.89 -13.10
N GLU A 146 1.97 23.78 -12.40
CA GLU A 146 1.39 22.48 -12.71
C GLU A 146 0.15 22.21 -11.85
N ASN A 147 -1.00 22.06 -12.48
CA ASN A 147 -2.24 21.77 -11.79
C ASN A 147 -2.51 20.25 -11.77
N ILE A 148 -2.34 19.60 -10.63
CA ILE A 148 -2.67 18.19 -10.43
C ILE A 148 -4.02 18.06 -9.72
N PRO A 149 -4.92 17.15 -10.15
CA PRO A 149 -6.21 16.90 -9.51
C PRO A 149 -6.02 16.01 -8.26
N LEU A 150 -5.32 16.55 -7.25
CA LEU A 150 -5.04 15.87 -5.99
C LEU A 150 -5.89 16.46 -4.87
N ASP A 151 -6.61 15.59 -4.17
CA ASP A 151 -7.35 15.91 -2.96
C ASP A 151 -7.04 14.90 -1.86
N THR A 152 -7.59 15.07 -0.68
CA THR A 152 -7.30 14.25 0.50
C THR A 152 -8.52 13.45 0.93
N GLU A 153 -8.28 12.18 1.27
CA GLU A 153 -9.27 11.34 1.94
C GLU A 153 -8.73 10.94 3.31
N ARG A 154 -9.61 10.92 4.31
CA ARG A 154 -9.29 10.41 5.64
C ARG A 154 -9.69 8.95 5.75
N GLY A 155 -8.72 8.04 5.76
CA GLY A 155 -8.94 6.62 5.98
C GLY A 155 -8.95 6.27 7.47
N TYR A 156 -9.85 5.36 7.86
CA TYR A 156 -9.96 4.86 9.23
C TYR A 156 -9.55 3.39 9.32
N HIS A 157 -8.93 3.03 10.43
CA HIS A 157 -8.62 1.65 10.75
C HIS A 157 -8.68 1.39 12.25
N VAL A 158 -8.89 0.13 12.60
CA VAL A 158 -8.83 -0.36 13.98
C VAL A 158 -7.75 -1.42 14.09
N HIS A 159 -6.94 -1.38 15.14
CA HIS A 159 -5.98 -2.40 15.49
C HIS A 159 -6.47 -3.21 16.69
N PHE A 160 -6.59 -4.52 16.50
CA PHE A 160 -6.86 -5.49 17.56
C PHE A 160 -5.53 -6.06 18.05
N LYS A 161 -4.99 -5.46 19.10
CA LYS A 161 -3.67 -5.83 19.66
C LYS A 161 -3.64 -7.28 20.12
N GLY A 162 -2.55 -7.98 19.88
CA GLY A 162 -2.37 -9.38 20.25
C GLY A 162 -3.21 -10.39 19.44
N GLN A 163 -3.86 -9.95 18.37
CA GLN A 163 -4.65 -10.79 17.46
C GLN A 163 -3.97 -10.97 16.09
N ASP A 164 -2.65 -10.95 16.06
CA ASP A 164 -1.84 -11.07 14.85
C ASP A 164 -1.92 -12.45 14.17
N ASN A 165 -2.32 -13.48 14.92
CA ASN A 165 -2.46 -14.85 14.45
C ASN A 165 -3.92 -15.28 14.19
N LEU A 166 -4.88 -14.35 14.27
CA LEU A 166 -6.29 -14.68 14.06
C LEU A 166 -6.56 -15.10 12.61
N ILE A 167 -5.88 -14.46 11.65
CA ILE A 167 -5.82 -14.85 10.24
C ILE A 167 -4.37 -14.91 9.78
N SER A 168 -4.07 -15.72 8.77
CA SER A 168 -2.70 -15.93 8.29
C SER A 168 -2.30 -15.00 7.14
N ARG A 169 -3.27 -14.39 6.48
CA ARG A 169 -3.13 -13.51 5.30
C ARG A 169 -4.22 -12.46 5.25
N PRO A 170 -4.09 -11.40 4.43
CA PRO A 170 -5.17 -10.42 4.26
C PRO A 170 -6.44 -11.06 3.70
N VAL A 171 -7.58 -10.67 4.28
CA VAL A 171 -8.92 -11.05 3.82
C VAL A 171 -9.74 -9.78 3.58
N ILE A 172 -10.26 -9.63 2.36
CA ILE A 172 -11.05 -8.47 1.93
C ILE A 172 -12.50 -8.89 1.74
N PHE A 173 -13.42 -8.26 2.44
CA PHE A 173 -14.86 -8.48 2.34
C PHE A 173 -15.46 -7.50 1.33
N LEU A 174 -15.55 -7.91 0.06
CA LEU A 174 -15.95 -7.03 -1.05
C LEU A 174 -17.32 -6.39 -0.87
N ASP A 175 -18.31 -7.16 -0.41
CA ASP A 175 -19.68 -6.65 -0.26
C ASP A 175 -19.88 -5.76 0.97
N ARG A 176 -18.87 -5.72 1.86
CA ARG A 176 -18.89 -4.94 3.09
C ARG A 176 -17.91 -3.77 3.10
N GLY A 177 -17.08 -3.66 2.06
CA GLY A 177 -16.15 -2.56 1.89
C GLY A 177 -15.03 -2.47 2.93
N PHE A 178 -14.64 -3.60 3.56
CA PHE A 178 -13.54 -3.60 4.51
C PHE A 178 -12.59 -4.77 4.30
N GLY A 179 -11.36 -4.62 4.78
CA GLY A 179 -10.35 -5.66 4.79
C GLY A 179 -9.70 -5.83 6.15
N MET A 180 -9.20 -7.03 6.41
CA MET A 180 -8.40 -7.36 7.57
C MET A 180 -7.01 -7.82 7.14
N THR A 181 -5.98 -7.38 7.84
CA THR A 181 -4.59 -7.73 7.55
C THR A 181 -3.87 -8.09 8.86
N PRO A 182 -3.22 -9.25 8.94
CA PRO A 182 -2.38 -9.59 10.09
C PRO A 182 -1.11 -8.72 10.06
N MET A 183 -0.86 -8.00 11.14
CA MET A 183 0.29 -7.12 11.32
C MET A 183 1.10 -7.58 12.54
N ASN A 184 2.37 -7.20 12.66
CA ASN A 184 3.19 -7.54 13.83
C ASN A 184 2.64 -7.02 15.16
N GLN A 185 1.79 -5.99 15.12
CA GLN A 185 1.19 -5.39 16.32
C GLN A 185 -0.24 -5.89 16.59
N GLY A 186 -0.75 -6.83 15.79
CA GLY A 186 -2.10 -7.37 15.89
C GLY A 186 -2.86 -7.37 14.55
N LEU A 187 -4.14 -7.65 14.58
CA LEU A 187 -4.99 -7.60 13.40
C LEU A 187 -5.42 -6.17 13.10
N ARG A 188 -5.19 -5.71 11.87
CA ARG A 188 -5.67 -4.42 11.39
C ARG A 188 -6.91 -4.59 10.52
N ALA A 189 -8.02 -3.95 10.89
CA ALA A 189 -9.22 -3.82 10.06
C ALA A 189 -9.29 -2.39 9.47
N VAL A 190 -9.54 -2.27 8.17
CA VAL A 190 -9.57 -1.01 7.43
C VAL A 190 -10.68 -1.04 6.39
N GLY A 191 -11.36 0.10 6.13
CA GLY A 191 -12.38 0.11 5.08
C GLY A 191 -13.20 1.39 4.96
N THR A 192 -13.25 2.23 5.96
CA THR A 192 -14.01 3.47 5.92
C THR A 192 -13.13 4.64 5.51
N VAL A 193 -13.63 5.49 4.61
CA VAL A 193 -13.00 6.75 4.19
C VAL A 193 -13.99 7.90 4.32
N GLU A 194 -13.48 9.09 4.55
CA GLU A 194 -14.20 10.37 4.61
C GLU A 194 -13.53 11.34 3.64
N LEU A 195 -14.33 12.01 2.82
CA LEU A 195 -13.93 13.04 1.87
C LEU A 195 -13.90 14.42 2.53
#